data_d53826975b1b87ad81b432a4727ca74e
#
_entry.id   d53826975b1b87ad81b432a4727ca74e
#
_cell.length_a   1.000
_cell.length_b   1.000
_cell.length_c   1.000
_cell.angle_alpha   90.00
_cell.angle_beta   90.00
_cell.angle_gamma   90.00
#
_symmetry.space_group_name_H-M   'P 1'
#
loop_
_entity.id
_entity.type
_entity.pdbx_description
1 polymer ?
#
loop_
_entity_poly.entity_id
_entity_poly.type
_entity_poly.pdbx_seq_one_letter_code
_entity_poly.pdbx_strand_id
1 'polypeptide(L)'
;MVSKVFMVALMLFAATAGAESSHYTGIKAVPDIKVDFQFYRVSGPDVASLARQMTNAGTARANGHIGMASYQLSWQLQTRPEAQRCELEQVRVTTRIKVMVPNWMDKARASAAERQKWDKLVAAMFDYESRHKDILLESVSQLGIQLAQLSVERDCAALEYQAWQRGQGVLASSRQRFSQLQQQTDHGRKLGLNWPKGI
;
A
#
# COMPACT_ATOMS: atom_id res chain seq x y z
N MET A 1 39.07 10.75 -72.12
CA MET A 1 38.65 11.00 -70.74
C MET A 1 37.31 10.32 -70.56
N VAL A 2 37.27 9.13 -69.91
CA VAL A 2 36.07 8.29 -69.76
C VAL A 2 35.67 8.35 -68.30
N SER A 3 34.57 9.01 -68.02
CA SER A 3 33.97 9.12 -66.65
C SER A 3 33.21 7.83 -66.29
N LYS A 4 33.69 7.12 -65.28
CA LYS A 4 33.01 5.95 -64.74
C LYS A 4 31.95 6.39 -63.71
N VAL A 5 30.67 6.17 -64.03
CA VAL A 5 29.59 6.33 -63.15
C VAL A 5 29.50 5.03 -62.31
N PHE A 6 29.68 5.14 -60.98
CA PHE A 6 29.42 4.05 -60.05
C PHE A 6 27.95 4.09 -59.61
N MET A 7 27.21 3.08 -60.00
CA MET A 7 25.80 2.88 -59.56
C MET A 7 25.84 2.07 -58.23
N VAL A 8 25.51 2.72 -57.14
CA VAL A 8 25.36 2.06 -55.85
C VAL A 8 23.93 1.52 -55.73
N ALA A 9 23.79 0.21 -55.77
CA ALA A 9 22.53 -0.47 -55.55
C ALA A 9 22.25 -0.48 -54.02
N LEU A 10 21.22 0.26 -53.60
CA LEU A 10 20.73 0.29 -52.24
C LEU A 10 19.80 -0.92 -52.03
N MET A 11 20.30 -1.98 -51.37
CA MET A 11 19.46 -3.10 -50.95
C MET A 11 18.67 -2.68 -49.71
N LEU A 12 17.37 -2.48 -49.88
CA LEU A 12 16.40 -2.34 -48.80
C LEU A 12 16.17 -3.72 -48.14
N PHE A 13 16.74 -3.94 -46.97
CA PHE A 13 16.32 -5.03 -46.09
C PHE A 13 14.99 -4.66 -45.43
N ALA A 14 13.91 -5.24 -45.90
CA ALA A 14 12.62 -5.23 -45.18
C ALA A 14 12.75 -6.13 -43.96
N ALA A 15 12.99 -5.53 -42.78
CA ALA A 15 12.85 -6.20 -41.52
C ALA A 15 11.33 -6.39 -41.24
N THR A 16 10.86 -7.61 -41.47
CA THR A 16 9.54 -8.02 -40.97
C THR A 16 9.62 -8.10 -39.45
N ALA A 17 9.23 -7.05 -38.76
CA ALA A 17 8.96 -7.08 -37.35
C ALA A 17 7.75 -8.01 -37.17
N GLY A 18 8.01 -9.26 -36.78
CA GLY A 18 6.99 -10.16 -36.27
C GLY A 18 6.43 -9.52 -35.00
N ALA A 19 5.22 -8.97 -35.11
CA ALA A 19 4.44 -8.60 -33.93
C ALA A 19 4.10 -9.90 -33.21
N GLU A 20 4.91 -10.25 -32.19
CA GLU A 20 4.47 -11.19 -31.17
C GLU A 20 3.23 -10.56 -30.54
N SER A 21 2.07 -11.07 -30.95
CA SER A 21 0.81 -10.80 -30.26
C SER A 21 0.95 -11.41 -28.86
N SER A 22 1.37 -10.60 -27.91
CA SER A 22 1.23 -10.90 -26.48
C SER A 22 -0.25 -11.19 -26.26
N HIS A 23 -0.59 -12.47 -26.17
CA HIS A 23 -1.88 -12.89 -25.67
C HIS A 23 -1.98 -12.46 -24.21
N TYR A 24 -2.44 -11.23 -24.03
CA TYR A 24 -2.85 -10.73 -22.74
C TYR A 24 -4.08 -11.55 -22.34
N THR A 25 -3.85 -12.68 -21.70
CA THR A 25 -4.92 -13.44 -21.06
C THR A 25 -5.56 -12.48 -20.07
N GLY A 26 -6.82 -12.14 -20.30
CA GLY A 26 -7.55 -11.14 -19.50
C GLY A 26 -7.82 -11.59 -18.06
N ILE A 27 -6.79 -12.03 -17.35
CA ILE A 27 -6.85 -12.43 -15.95
C ILE A 27 -7.24 -11.23 -15.14
N LYS A 28 -8.38 -11.33 -14.49
CA LYS A 28 -8.94 -10.25 -13.69
C LYS A 28 -8.33 -10.25 -12.30
N ALA A 29 -7.58 -9.20 -11.95
CA ALA A 29 -7.24 -8.92 -10.57
C ALA A 29 -8.41 -8.20 -9.89
N VAL A 30 -8.95 -8.79 -8.81
CA VAL A 30 -10.08 -8.24 -8.06
C VAL A 30 -9.58 -7.78 -6.69
N PRO A 31 -9.51 -6.46 -6.43
CA PRO A 31 -9.20 -5.96 -5.10
C PRO A 31 -10.43 -6.07 -4.19
N ASP A 32 -10.24 -6.57 -2.96
CA ASP A 32 -11.22 -6.56 -1.88
C ASP A 32 -10.63 -5.73 -0.71
N ILE A 33 -11.06 -4.48 -0.59
CA ILE A 33 -10.53 -3.52 0.38
C ILE A 33 -11.58 -3.27 1.45
N LYS A 34 -11.24 -3.60 2.71
CA LYS A 34 -12.09 -3.35 3.88
C LYS A 34 -11.38 -2.40 4.84
N VAL A 35 -12.08 -1.33 5.21
CA VAL A 35 -11.60 -0.34 6.19
C VAL A 35 -12.52 -0.37 7.40
N ASP A 36 -11.95 -0.61 8.58
CA ASP A 36 -12.65 -0.61 9.88
C ASP A 36 -12.11 0.52 10.74
N PHE A 37 -12.99 1.46 11.12
CA PHE A 37 -12.68 2.54 12.04
C PHE A 37 -13.13 2.14 13.46
N GLN A 38 -12.17 2.08 14.37
CA GLN A 38 -12.45 1.82 15.79
C GLN A 38 -12.12 3.05 16.62
N PHE A 39 -13.10 3.49 17.42
CA PHE A 39 -12.92 4.63 18.30
C PHE A 39 -12.58 4.16 19.70
N TYR A 40 -11.55 4.77 20.30
CA TYR A 40 -11.25 4.56 21.71
C TYR A 40 -11.42 5.85 22.50
N ARG A 41 -11.89 5.72 23.74
CA ARG A 41 -12.27 6.85 24.58
C ARG A 41 -11.06 7.41 25.30
N VAL A 42 -10.93 8.73 25.29
CA VAL A 42 -9.99 9.50 26.12
C VAL A 42 -10.74 10.60 26.84
N SER A 43 -10.35 10.90 28.08
CA SER A 43 -11.04 11.89 28.95
C SER A 43 -10.03 12.74 29.66
N GLY A 44 -10.32 14.02 29.82
CA GLY A 44 -9.44 14.97 30.52
C GLY A 44 -9.72 16.41 30.10
N PRO A 45 -9.18 17.38 30.86
CA PRO A 45 -9.46 18.80 30.65
C PRO A 45 -8.70 19.42 29.47
N ASP A 46 -7.58 18.84 29.08
CA ASP A 46 -6.64 19.40 28.10
C ASP A 46 -5.96 18.33 27.24
N VAL A 47 -5.38 18.76 26.11
CA VAL A 47 -4.70 17.88 25.15
C VAL A 47 -3.50 17.18 25.78
N ALA A 48 -2.80 17.76 26.74
CA ALA A 48 -1.65 17.12 27.39
C ALA A 48 -2.07 15.90 28.22
N SER A 49 -3.19 15.99 28.96
CA SER A 49 -3.74 14.84 29.70
C SER A 49 -4.25 13.74 28.78
N LEU A 50 -4.85 14.12 27.65
CA LEU A 50 -5.29 13.16 26.64
C LEU A 50 -4.09 12.44 26.01
N ALA A 51 -3.03 13.15 25.68
CA ALA A 51 -1.82 12.58 25.13
C ALA A 51 -1.23 11.51 26.04
N ARG A 52 -1.15 11.76 27.36
CA ARG A 52 -0.70 10.75 28.34
C ARG A 52 -1.59 9.50 28.34
N GLN A 53 -2.91 9.66 28.28
CA GLN A 53 -3.81 8.51 28.22
C GLN A 53 -3.63 7.72 26.94
N MET A 54 -3.50 8.38 25.81
CA MET A 54 -3.31 7.74 24.51
C MET A 54 -2.00 6.92 24.45
N THR A 55 -0.93 7.43 25.08
CA THR A 55 0.34 6.73 25.21
C THR A 55 0.21 5.51 26.12
N ASN A 56 -0.56 5.62 27.22
CA ASN A 56 -0.71 4.55 28.23
C ASN A 56 -1.78 3.51 27.86
N ALA A 57 -2.78 3.88 27.07
CA ALA A 57 -3.97 3.04 26.79
C ALA A 57 -3.67 1.81 25.91
N GLY A 58 -2.42 1.46 25.69
CA GLY A 58 -2.03 0.26 24.98
C GLY A 58 -2.17 0.36 23.46
N THR A 59 -2.66 1.47 22.93
CA THR A 59 -2.52 1.82 21.52
C THR A 59 -1.06 2.08 21.17
N ALA A 60 -0.27 2.52 22.14
CA ALA A 60 1.19 2.55 22.11
C ALA A 60 1.86 1.15 22.05
N ARG A 61 1.12 0.07 22.26
CA ARG A 61 1.69 -1.30 22.22
C ARG A 61 2.25 -1.69 20.86
N ALA A 62 1.87 -1.01 19.81
CA ALA A 62 2.50 -1.19 18.52
C ALA A 62 3.47 -0.04 18.25
N ASN A 63 4.64 -0.08 18.89
CA ASN A 63 5.80 0.78 18.60
C ASN A 63 5.70 2.27 18.94
N GLY A 64 4.90 2.65 19.95
CA GLY A 64 4.83 4.05 20.44
C GLY A 64 4.09 5.00 19.50
N HIS A 65 3.33 4.51 18.54
CA HIS A 65 2.52 5.33 17.63
C HIS A 65 1.11 5.48 18.18
N ILE A 66 0.67 6.71 18.29
CA ILE A 66 -0.67 7.08 18.71
C ILE A 66 -1.49 7.36 17.44
N GLY A 67 -2.60 6.72 17.25
CA GLY A 67 -3.33 6.71 15.99
C GLY A 67 -2.69 5.70 15.04
N MET A 68 -3.33 4.56 14.88
CA MET A 68 -2.70 3.47 14.16
C MET A 68 -3.62 2.95 13.10
N ALA A 69 -3.14 2.99 11.88
CA ALA A 69 -3.60 2.04 10.90
C ALA A 69 -2.75 0.77 11.02
N SER A 70 -3.39 -0.35 11.30
CA SER A 70 -2.84 -1.67 11.03
C SER A 70 -3.46 -2.22 9.75
N TYR A 71 -2.69 -2.95 8.97
CA TYR A 71 -3.18 -3.52 7.73
C TYR A 71 -2.70 -4.95 7.55
N GLN A 72 -3.53 -5.73 6.90
CA GLN A 72 -3.21 -7.08 6.45
C GLN A 72 -3.42 -7.11 4.94
N LEU A 73 -2.44 -7.61 4.23
CA LEU A 73 -2.49 -7.82 2.79
C LEU A 73 -2.33 -9.32 2.53
N SER A 74 -3.26 -9.89 1.79
CA SER A 74 -3.26 -11.30 1.39
C SER A 74 -3.74 -11.42 -0.05
N TRP A 75 -3.45 -12.57 -0.66
CA TRP A 75 -3.92 -12.88 -2.01
C TRP A 75 -4.35 -14.33 -2.11
N GLN A 76 -5.22 -14.59 -3.05
CA GLN A 76 -5.69 -15.93 -3.42
C GLN A 76 -5.67 -16.03 -4.93
N LEU A 77 -5.22 -17.17 -5.42
CA LEU A 77 -5.25 -17.52 -6.83
C LEU A 77 -6.40 -18.48 -7.05
N GLN A 78 -7.17 -18.24 -8.09
CA GLN A 78 -8.05 -19.24 -8.66
C GLN A 78 -7.33 -19.84 -9.85
N THR A 79 -7.06 -21.12 -9.81
CA THR A 79 -6.27 -21.83 -10.81
C THR A 79 -7.06 -22.97 -11.41
N ARG A 80 -6.74 -23.31 -12.66
CA ARG A 80 -7.26 -24.48 -13.35
C ARG A 80 -6.13 -25.44 -13.65
N PRO A 81 -6.08 -26.60 -12.95
CA PRO A 81 -5.13 -27.64 -13.28
C PRO A 81 -5.51 -28.36 -14.60
N GLU A 82 -4.52 -28.57 -15.45
CA GLU A 82 -4.61 -29.40 -16.65
C GLU A 82 -3.52 -30.49 -16.60
N ALA A 83 -3.55 -31.44 -17.51
CA ALA A 83 -2.72 -32.67 -17.46
C ALA A 83 -1.21 -32.40 -17.29
N GLN A 84 -0.68 -31.30 -17.83
CA GLN A 84 0.75 -30.94 -17.79
C GLN A 84 1.00 -29.46 -17.52
N ARG A 85 -0.02 -28.71 -17.07
CA ARG A 85 0.09 -27.29 -16.79
C ARG A 85 -0.96 -26.84 -15.79
N CYS A 86 -0.70 -25.68 -15.17
CA CYS A 86 -1.66 -24.98 -14.34
C CYS A 86 -1.86 -23.57 -14.88
N GLU A 87 -3.09 -23.20 -15.13
CA GLU A 87 -3.47 -21.88 -15.62
C GLU A 87 -4.05 -21.03 -14.51
N LEU A 88 -3.72 -19.75 -14.51
CA LEU A 88 -4.32 -18.78 -13.62
C LEU A 88 -5.60 -18.22 -14.23
N GLU A 89 -6.72 -18.33 -13.52
CA GLU A 89 -8.01 -17.80 -13.96
C GLU A 89 -8.34 -16.46 -13.32
N GLN A 90 -8.08 -16.32 -12.02
CA GLN A 90 -8.38 -15.09 -11.27
C GLN A 90 -7.39 -14.88 -10.13
N VAL A 91 -7.12 -13.63 -9.83
CA VAL A 91 -6.40 -13.20 -8.63
C VAL A 91 -7.33 -12.37 -7.76
N ARG A 92 -7.45 -12.72 -6.49
CA ARG A 92 -8.11 -11.88 -5.48
C ARG A 92 -7.08 -11.33 -4.53
N VAL A 93 -6.98 -10.00 -4.46
CA VAL A 93 -6.10 -9.32 -3.50
C VAL A 93 -6.98 -8.72 -2.42
N THR A 94 -6.86 -9.21 -1.19
CA THR A 94 -7.63 -8.73 -0.04
C THR A 94 -6.75 -7.88 0.85
N THR A 95 -7.22 -6.69 1.20
CA THR A 95 -6.61 -5.88 2.26
C THR A 95 -7.63 -5.48 3.30
N ARG A 96 -7.25 -5.61 4.56
CA ARG A 96 -8.01 -5.14 5.71
C ARG A 96 -7.22 -4.06 6.41
N ILE A 97 -7.83 -2.90 6.54
CA ILE A 97 -7.26 -1.72 7.19
C ILE A 97 -8.08 -1.47 8.45
N LYS A 98 -7.42 -1.48 9.61
CA LYS A 98 -8.03 -1.10 10.88
C LYS A 98 -7.42 0.22 11.33
N VAL A 99 -8.26 1.24 11.52
CA VAL A 99 -7.84 2.57 11.96
C VAL A 99 -8.38 2.82 13.37
N MET A 100 -7.47 3.06 14.32
CA MET A 100 -7.81 3.41 15.70
C MET A 100 -7.84 4.94 15.84
N VAL A 101 -8.98 5.49 16.21
CA VAL A 101 -9.19 6.94 16.33
C VAL A 101 -9.55 7.31 17.77
N PRO A 102 -8.85 8.27 18.40
CA PRO A 102 -9.22 8.73 19.73
C PRO A 102 -10.49 9.58 19.68
N ASN A 103 -11.37 9.37 20.65
CA ASN A 103 -12.58 10.15 20.86
C ASN A 103 -12.53 10.86 22.22
N TRP A 104 -12.42 12.20 22.21
CA TRP A 104 -12.37 13.00 23.42
C TRP A 104 -13.75 13.19 24.03
N MET A 105 -14.02 12.52 25.14
CA MET A 105 -15.32 12.49 25.78
C MET A 105 -15.70 13.85 26.43
N ASP A 106 -14.72 14.62 26.89
CA ASP A 106 -14.95 15.89 27.57
C ASP A 106 -14.84 17.13 26.66
N LYS A 107 -14.73 16.92 25.34
CA LYS A 107 -14.48 18.01 24.36
C LYS A 107 -15.45 19.19 24.49
N ALA A 108 -16.73 18.90 24.73
CA ALA A 108 -17.76 19.96 24.86
C ALA A 108 -17.54 20.87 26.07
N ARG A 109 -16.89 20.36 27.12
CA ARG A 109 -16.60 21.12 28.37
C ARG A 109 -15.25 21.82 28.35
N ALA A 110 -14.42 21.53 27.38
CA ALA A 110 -13.07 22.09 27.25
C ALA A 110 -13.11 23.53 26.75
N SER A 111 -12.04 24.29 27.02
CA SER A 111 -11.86 25.63 26.47
C SER A 111 -11.81 25.62 24.96
N ALA A 112 -12.14 26.75 24.31
CA ALA A 112 -12.04 26.86 22.85
C ALA A 112 -10.61 26.63 22.35
N ALA A 113 -9.59 27.06 23.11
CA ALA A 113 -8.19 26.87 22.78
C ALA A 113 -7.80 25.39 22.79
N GLU A 114 -8.23 24.62 23.78
CA GLU A 114 -7.95 23.18 23.86
C GLU A 114 -8.70 22.40 22.78
N ARG A 115 -9.95 22.75 22.49
CA ARG A 115 -10.68 22.16 21.35
C ARG A 115 -9.95 22.38 20.04
N GLN A 116 -9.45 23.60 19.80
CA GLN A 116 -8.70 23.92 18.58
C GLN A 116 -7.38 23.13 18.49
N LYS A 117 -6.65 22.97 19.59
CA LYS A 117 -5.43 22.14 19.65
C LYS A 117 -5.76 20.68 19.30
N TRP A 118 -6.83 20.15 19.89
CA TRP A 118 -7.29 18.79 19.61
C TRP A 118 -7.65 18.58 18.13
N ASP A 119 -8.43 19.51 17.56
CA ASP A 119 -8.87 19.40 16.17
C ASP A 119 -7.68 19.45 15.20
N LYS A 120 -6.68 20.28 15.47
CA LYS A 120 -5.41 20.31 14.70
C LYS A 120 -4.65 18.99 14.82
N LEU A 121 -4.57 18.44 16.02
CA LEU A 121 -3.88 17.18 16.27
C LEU A 121 -4.56 16.00 15.52
N VAL A 122 -5.89 15.91 15.62
CA VAL A 122 -6.66 14.87 14.94
C VAL A 122 -6.56 15.03 13.41
N ALA A 123 -6.61 16.26 12.89
CA ALA A 123 -6.42 16.51 11.47
C ALA A 123 -5.03 16.07 10.98
N ALA A 124 -3.97 16.38 11.73
CA ALA A 124 -2.61 15.94 11.42
C ALA A 124 -2.48 14.42 11.46
N MET A 125 -3.18 13.75 12.37
CA MET A 125 -3.23 12.29 12.47
C MET A 125 -3.89 11.68 11.23
N PHE A 126 -5.03 12.22 10.79
CA PHE A 126 -5.70 11.76 9.58
C PHE A 126 -4.85 12.00 8.32
N ASP A 127 -4.14 13.13 8.20
CA ASP A 127 -3.23 13.39 7.08
C ASP A 127 -2.11 12.34 7.04
N TYR A 128 -1.49 12.06 8.18
CA TYR A 128 -0.43 11.07 8.30
C TYR A 128 -0.90 9.67 7.93
N GLU A 129 -2.05 9.22 8.46
CA GLU A 129 -2.61 7.91 8.17
C GLU A 129 -3.14 7.80 6.73
N SER A 130 -3.61 8.90 6.14
CA SER A 130 -3.99 8.93 4.72
C SER A 130 -2.81 8.62 3.81
N ARG A 131 -1.62 9.12 4.12
CA ARG A 131 -0.39 8.81 3.36
C ARG A 131 0.00 7.33 3.48
N HIS A 132 -0.16 6.73 4.65
CA HIS A 132 0.01 5.29 4.83
C HIS A 132 -0.99 4.49 3.98
N LYS A 133 -2.25 4.89 4.00
CA LYS A 133 -3.31 4.28 3.18
C LYS A 133 -2.96 4.35 1.69
N ASP A 134 -2.45 5.48 1.21
CA ASP A 134 -2.12 5.65 -0.22
C ASP A 134 -0.99 4.71 -0.65
N ILE A 135 0.05 4.55 0.17
CA ILE A 135 1.12 3.55 -0.04
C ILE A 135 0.52 2.14 -0.12
N LEU A 136 -0.41 1.82 0.78
CA LEU A 136 -1.04 0.51 0.81
C LEU A 136 -1.89 0.25 -0.43
N LEU A 137 -2.73 1.20 -0.84
CA LEU A 137 -3.59 1.07 -2.02
C LEU A 137 -2.76 0.88 -3.30
N GLU A 138 -1.66 1.60 -3.43
CA GLU A 138 -0.72 1.41 -4.53
C GLU A 138 -0.07 0.01 -4.48
N SER A 139 0.30 -0.47 -3.29
CA SER A 139 0.85 -1.82 -3.11
C SER A 139 -0.17 -2.90 -3.48
N VAL A 140 -1.46 -2.72 -3.14
CA VAL A 140 -2.56 -3.60 -3.56
C VAL A 140 -2.68 -3.65 -5.07
N SER A 141 -2.66 -2.49 -5.72
CA SER A 141 -2.72 -2.38 -7.18
C SER A 141 -1.52 -3.07 -7.84
N GLN A 142 -0.31 -2.80 -7.38
CA GLN A 142 0.91 -3.41 -7.89
C GLN A 142 0.91 -4.93 -7.73
N LEU A 143 0.49 -5.42 -6.57
CA LEU A 143 0.35 -6.85 -6.33
C LEU A 143 -0.62 -7.49 -7.32
N GLY A 144 -1.80 -6.88 -7.51
CA GLY A 144 -2.78 -7.36 -8.47
C GLY A 144 -2.22 -7.46 -9.88
N ILE A 145 -1.53 -6.42 -10.34
CA ILE A 145 -0.90 -6.39 -11.67
C ILE A 145 0.17 -7.49 -11.80
N GLN A 146 1.07 -7.60 -10.83
CA GLN A 146 2.16 -8.57 -10.88
C GLN A 146 1.66 -10.02 -10.83
N LEU A 147 0.62 -10.28 -10.05
CA LEU A 147 0.03 -11.62 -9.99
C LEU A 147 -0.78 -11.96 -11.23
N ALA A 148 -1.48 -11.00 -11.82
CA ALA A 148 -2.19 -11.21 -13.08
C ALA A 148 -1.25 -11.48 -14.28
N GLN A 149 0.02 -11.15 -14.15
CA GLN A 149 1.07 -11.40 -15.17
C GLN A 149 1.82 -12.72 -14.94
N LEU A 150 1.37 -13.57 -14.01
CA LEU A 150 1.97 -14.89 -13.86
C LEU A 150 1.75 -15.73 -15.12
N SER A 151 2.80 -16.38 -15.57
CA SER A 151 2.76 -17.28 -16.71
C SER A 151 2.14 -18.62 -16.31
N VAL A 152 1.69 -19.37 -17.32
CA VAL A 152 1.30 -20.76 -17.15
C VAL A 152 2.50 -21.57 -16.66
N GLU A 153 2.31 -22.37 -15.63
CA GLU A 153 3.32 -23.22 -15.04
C GLU A 153 3.02 -24.71 -15.27
N ARG A 154 4.05 -25.54 -15.09
CA ARG A 154 3.93 -27.00 -15.22
C ARG A 154 2.93 -27.63 -14.25
N ASP A 155 2.78 -27.03 -13.05
CA ASP A 155 1.87 -27.45 -12.01
C ASP A 155 1.42 -26.25 -11.15
N CYS A 156 0.35 -26.41 -10.39
CA CYS A 156 -0.21 -25.34 -9.59
C CYS A 156 0.70 -24.94 -8.40
N ALA A 157 1.50 -25.85 -7.89
CA ALA A 157 2.45 -25.53 -6.80
C ALA A 157 3.56 -24.58 -7.28
N ALA A 158 4.04 -24.75 -8.52
CA ALA A 158 5.00 -23.83 -9.12
C ALA A 158 4.39 -22.44 -9.33
N LEU A 159 3.12 -22.37 -9.77
CA LEU A 159 2.39 -21.11 -9.94
C LEU A 159 2.19 -20.39 -8.58
N GLU A 160 1.79 -21.11 -7.55
CA GLU A 160 1.63 -20.58 -6.19
C GLU A 160 2.97 -20.09 -5.62
N TYR A 161 4.06 -20.78 -5.87
CA TYR A 161 5.40 -20.38 -5.44
C TYR A 161 5.84 -19.08 -6.11
N GLN A 162 5.63 -18.93 -7.42
CA GLN A 162 5.89 -17.66 -8.11
C GLN A 162 5.03 -16.52 -7.57
N ALA A 163 3.76 -16.76 -7.32
CA ALA A 163 2.86 -15.78 -6.71
C ALA A 163 3.36 -15.35 -5.33
N TRP A 164 3.80 -16.30 -4.52
CA TRP A 164 4.39 -16.02 -3.21
C TRP A 164 5.63 -15.15 -3.33
N GLN A 165 6.57 -15.48 -4.23
CA GLN A 165 7.79 -14.68 -4.44
C GLN A 165 7.46 -13.25 -4.84
N ARG A 166 6.56 -13.04 -5.80
CA ARG A 166 6.12 -11.70 -6.22
C ARG A 166 5.43 -10.95 -5.09
N GLY A 167 4.58 -11.62 -4.34
CA GLY A 167 3.92 -11.05 -3.17
C GLY A 167 4.90 -10.58 -2.10
N GLN A 168 5.93 -11.38 -1.80
CA GLN A 168 6.98 -10.99 -0.86
C GLN A 168 7.77 -9.76 -1.34
N GLY A 169 8.04 -9.65 -2.64
CA GLY A 169 8.67 -8.47 -3.24
C GLY A 169 7.85 -7.19 -3.04
N VAL A 170 6.54 -7.25 -3.30
CA VAL A 170 5.63 -6.11 -3.10
C VAL A 170 5.55 -5.73 -1.61
N LEU A 171 5.45 -6.72 -0.71
CA LEU A 171 5.42 -6.46 0.73
C LEU A 171 6.72 -5.82 1.24
N ALA A 172 7.88 -6.23 0.71
CA ALA A 172 9.18 -5.63 1.04
C ALA A 172 9.24 -4.17 0.59
N SER A 173 8.84 -3.89 -0.66
CA SER A 173 8.77 -2.53 -1.21
C SER A 173 7.81 -1.64 -0.39
N SER A 174 6.65 -2.17 -0.02
CA SER A 174 5.67 -1.46 0.81
C SER A 174 6.26 -1.08 2.18
N ARG A 175 6.93 -2.01 2.87
CA ARG A 175 7.62 -1.73 4.15
C ARG A 175 8.70 -0.66 4.01
N GLN A 176 9.46 -0.69 2.94
CA GLN A 176 10.47 0.34 2.66
C GLN A 176 9.83 1.72 2.49
N ARG A 177 8.74 1.82 1.74
CA ARG A 177 8.00 3.08 1.53
C ARG A 177 7.39 3.62 2.82
N PHE A 178 6.85 2.77 3.69
CA PHE A 178 6.40 3.16 5.02
C PHE A 178 7.54 3.72 5.87
N SER A 179 8.69 3.05 5.88
CA SER A 179 9.88 3.55 6.58
C SER A 179 10.35 4.91 6.05
N GLN A 180 10.35 5.10 4.73
CA GLN A 180 10.67 6.38 4.11
C GLN A 180 9.68 7.49 4.51
N LEU A 181 8.37 7.21 4.49
CA LEU A 181 7.35 8.15 4.96
C LEU A 181 7.58 8.55 6.42
N GLN A 182 7.86 7.60 7.29
CA GLN A 182 8.16 7.86 8.71
C GLN A 182 9.37 8.78 8.86
N GLN A 183 10.46 8.51 8.15
CA GLN A 183 11.67 9.34 8.19
C GLN A 183 11.43 10.74 7.61
N GLN A 184 10.78 10.84 6.45
CA GLN A 184 10.50 12.11 5.78
C GLN A 184 9.62 13.03 6.61
N THR A 185 8.63 12.47 7.29
CA THR A 185 7.67 13.22 8.12
C THR A 185 8.11 13.35 9.58
N ASP A 186 9.24 12.75 9.92
CA ASP A 186 9.69 12.67 11.32
C ASP A 186 8.57 12.06 12.19
N HIS A 187 8.10 10.86 11.80
CA HIS A 187 6.97 10.16 12.42
C HIS A 187 5.70 11.01 12.52
N GLY A 188 5.42 11.82 11.51
CA GLY A 188 4.25 12.70 11.44
C GLY A 188 4.46 14.06 12.12
N ARG A 189 5.57 14.31 12.82
CA ARG A 189 5.81 15.59 13.50
C ARG A 189 5.82 16.78 12.55
N LYS A 190 6.41 16.63 11.38
CA LYS A 190 6.41 17.66 10.34
C LYS A 190 5.02 17.95 9.75
N LEU A 191 4.07 17.07 9.99
CA LEU A 191 2.66 17.21 9.60
C LEU A 191 1.80 17.79 10.74
N GLY A 192 2.40 18.08 11.89
CA GLY A 192 1.70 18.63 13.05
C GLY A 192 1.32 17.59 14.11
N LEU A 193 1.72 16.32 13.98
CA LEU A 193 1.61 15.32 15.05
C LEU A 193 2.62 15.62 16.17
N ASN A 194 2.45 16.78 16.81
CA ASN A 194 3.32 17.20 17.90
C ASN A 194 2.69 16.79 19.22
N TRP A 195 3.21 15.73 19.80
CA TRP A 195 2.87 15.33 21.17
C TRP A 195 3.59 16.21 22.17
N PRO A 196 2.99 16.51 23.32
CA PRO A 196 3.69 17.17 24.41
C PRO A 196 4.96 16.39 24.76
N LYS A 197 6.11 17.07 24.73
CA LYS A 197 7.38 16.48 25.15
C LYS A 197 7.28 16.08 26.63
N GLY A 198 7.73 14.89 26.98
CA GLY A 198 7.82 14.43 28.38
C GLY A 198 6.86 13.29 28.76
N ILE A 199 6.43 12.50 27.76
CA ILE A 199 5.71 11.26 28.00
C ILE A 199 6.61 10.07 27.60
#